data_60c75d2ee632a9d8b2b42c29d11729ef
#
_entry.id   60c75d2ee632a9d8b2b42c29d11729ef
#
_cell.length_a   1.000
_cell.length_b   1.000
_cell.length_c   1.000
_cell.angle_alpha   90.00
_cell.angle_beta   90.00
_cell.angle_gamma   90.00
#
_symmetry.space_group_name_H-M   'P 1'
#
loop_
_entity.id
_entity.type
_entity.pdbx_description
1 polymer ?
#
loop_
_entity_poly.entity_id
_entity_poly.type
_entity_poly.pdbx_seq_one_letter_code
_entity_poly.pdbx_strand_id
1 'polypeptide(L)'
;MLLQGKVALITGAASERGIGRATAEIFAQQGAKVIIVDLDLAQSQNAAKALGDGHLGLAANVANEEQVKVAVEQALQHYGKIDILINNAGITQPVKTLDIQRNDYDRILDVSLRGTLIMSQAVIPSMKANGGGSIVCLSSVSAQRGGGIFGGPHYSAAKAGVLGLAKAMAREFGGDQIRVNSLTPGLIQTDITGGLMNDDRRHDILAG
;
A
#
# COMPACT_ATOMS: atom_id res chain seq x y z
N MET A 1 -0.68 -14.49 19.65
CA MET A 1 -0.77 -13.35 18.70
C MET A 1 0.53 -13.28 17.92
N LEU A 2 0.44 -13.36 16.59
CA LEU A 2 1.61 -13.43 15.70
C LEU A 2 2.41 -12.12 15.61
N LEU A 3 1.76 -10.98 15.87
CA LEU A 3 2.34 -9.64 15.71
C LEU A 3 2.42 -8.86 17.02
N GLN A 4 2.39 -9.55 18.15
CA GLN A 4 2.47 -8.92 19.46
C GLN A 4 3.74 -8.04 19.57
N GLY A 5 3.57 -6.78 19.96
CA GLY A 5 4.66 -5.81 20.12
C GLY A 5 5.28 -5.29 18.81
N LYS A 6 4.70 -5.64 17.64
CA LYS A 6 5.10 -5.09 16.34
C LYS A 6 4.36 -3.80 16.04
N VAL A 7 5.02 -2.90 15.35
CA VAL A 7 4.47 -1.65 14.81
C VAL A 7 4.38 -1.78 13.29
N ALA A 8 3.18 -1.65 12.74
CA ALA A 8 2.91 -1.80 11.32
C ALA A 8 2.35 -0.50 10.73
N LEU A 9 3.00 0.03 9.68
CA LEU A 9 2.52 1.15 8.91
C LEU A 9 1.90 0.63 7.60
N ILE A 10 0.66 1.04 7.33
CA ILE A 10 -0.13 0.59 6.17
C ILE A 10 -0.62 1.81 5.41
N THR A 11 -0.24 1.93 4.14
CA THR A 11 -0.67 3.03 3.27
C THR A 11 -1.95 2.69 2.51
N GLY A 12 -2.82 3.70 2.27
CA GLY A 12 -4.08 3.50 1.54
C GLY A 12 -5.07 2.60 2.30
N ALA A 13 -5.19 2.77 3.61
CA ALA A 13 -5.95 1.87 4.48
C ALA A 13 -7.14 2.53 5.18
N ALA A 14 -7.50 3.77 4.83
CA ALA A 14 -8.64 4.46 5.44
C ALA A 14 -10.00 4.03 4.87
N SER A 15 -10.05 3.60 3.62
CA SER A 15 -11.24 3.12 2.93
C SER A 15 -11.85 1.89 3.62
N GLU A 16 -13.16 1.85 3.82
CA GLU A 16 -13.83 0.77 4.57
C GLU A 16 -13.72 -0.59 3.88
N ARG A 17 -13.80 -0.62 2.54
CA ARG A 17 -13.69 -1.84 1.74
C ARG A 17 -12.39 -1.83 0.94
N GLY A 18 -11.28 -2.10 1.62
CA GLY A 18 -9.96 -2.12 1.02
C GLY A 18 -9.07 -3.23 1.58
N ILE A 19 -8.11 -3.68 0.76
CA ILE A 19 -7.09 -4.65 1.21
C ILE A 19 -6.31 -4.08 2.39
N GLY A 20 -5.96 -2.79 2.34
CA GLY A 20 -5.25 -2.10 3.42
C GLY A 20 -6.03 -2.10 4.73
N ARG A 21 -7.34 -1.82 4.68
CA ARG A 21 -8.22 -1.83 5.86
C ARG A 21 -8.33 -3.24 6.47
N ALA A 22 -8.62 -4.24 5.66
CA ALA A 22 -8.71 -5.63 6.12
C ALA A 22 -7.36 -6.11 6.73
N THR A 23 -6.23 -5.69 6.13
CA THR A 23 -4.89 -5.96 6.68
C THR A 23 -4.71 -5.29 8.04
N ALA A 24 -5.12 -4.03 8.18
CA ALA A 24 -5.04 -3.29 9.43
C ALA A 24 -5.83 -3.97 10.56
N GLU A 25 -7.05 -4.42 10.27
CA GLU A 25 -7.92 -5.12 11.21
C GLU A 25 -7.29 -6.44 11.69
N ILE A 26 -6.81 -7.27 10.75
CA ILE A 26 -6.14 -8.53 11.10
C ILE A 26 -4.87 -8.28 11.90
N PHE A 27 -4.07 -7.28 11.54
CA PHE A 27 -2.83 -6.96 12.25
C PHE A 27 -3.12 -6.50 13.69
N ALA A 28 -4.12 -5.64 13.89
CA ALA A 28 -4.57 -5.23 15.21
C ALA A 28 -5.04 -6.43 16.05
N GLN A 29 -5.85 -7.33 15.48
CA GLN A 29 -6.30 -8.58 16.11
C GLN A 29 -5.12 -9.50 16.48
N GLN A 30 -4.01 -9.45 15.73
CA GLN A 30 -2.79 -10.21 16.01
C GLN A 30 -1.81 -9.49 16.95
N GLY A 31 -2.22 -8.35 17.53
CA GLY A 31 -1.48 -7.65 18.57
C GLY A 31 -0.48 -6.60 18.05
N ALA A 32 -0.51 -6.25 16.78
CA ALA A 32 0.27 -5.15 16.26
C ALA A 32 -0.32 -3.79 16.68
N LYS A 33 0.54 -2.80 16.88
CA LYS A 33 0.16 -1.39 16.81
C LYS A 33 0.14 -0.98 15.34
N VAL A 34 -0.99 -0.46 14.87
CA VAL A 34 -1.19 -0.14 13.46
C VAL A 34 -1.20 1.36 13.25
N ILE A 35 -0.49 1.80 12.21
CA ILE A 35 -0.47 3.16 11.71
C ILE A 35 -1.13 3.15 10.34
N ILE A 36 -2.24 3.87 10.18
CA ILE A 36 -2.93 4.05 8.92
C ILE A 36 -2.48 5.38 8.31
N VAL A 37 -1.96 5.33 7.09
CA VAL A 37 -1.57 6.52 6.32
C VAL A 37 -2.43 6.60 5.06
N ASP A 38 -3.17 7.69 4.89
CA ASP A 38 -3.99 7.94 3.71
C ASP A 38 -4.00 9.45 3.39
N LEU A 39 -4.71 9.87 2.34
CA LEU A 39 -4.76 11.28 1.93
C LEU A 39 -5.50 12.17 2.93
N ASP A 40 -6.59 11.66 3.52
CA ASP A 40 -7.45 12.38 4.43
C ASP A 40 -7.15 12.00 5.88
N LEU A 41 -6.78 13.02 6.69
CA LEU A 41 -6.44 12.83 8.10
C LEU A 41 -7.62 12.31 8.92
N ALA A 42 -8.80 12.87 8.72
CA ALA A 42 -9.97 12.49 9.50
C ALA A 42 -10.39 11.05 9.20
N GLN A 43 -10.35 10.63 7.93
CA GLN A 43 -10.62 9.25 7.55
C GLN A 43 -9.56 8.28 8.12
N SER A 44 -8.29 8.64 8.08
CA SER A 44 -7.20 7.85 8.66
C SER A 44 -7.36 7.68 10.17
N GLN A 45 -7.70 8.75 10.88
CA GLN A 45 -7.94 8.72 12.34
C GLN A 45 -9.18 7.89 12.69
N ASN A 46 -10.28 8.04 11.95
CA ASN A 46 -11.48 7.24 12.16
C ASN A 46 -11.21 5.75 11.91
N ALA A 47 -10.45 5.44 10.85
CA ALA A 47 -10.05 4.09 10.55
C ALA A 47 -9.17 3.49 11.65
N ALA A 48 -8.20 4.23 12.17
CA ALA A 48 -7.36 3.79 13.28
C ALA A 48 -8.16 3.60 14.57
N LYS A 49 -9.06 4.54 14.90
CA LYS A 49 -9.95 4.45 16.08
C LYS A 49 -10.85 3.22 16.03
N ALA A 50 -11.33 2.84 14.86
CA ALA A 50 -12.17 1.64 14.68
C ALA A 50 -11.42 0.32 14.93
N LEU A 51 -10.08 0.32 14.95
CA LEU A 51 -9.26 -0.84 15.33
C LEU A 51 -9.14 -1.03 16.85
N GLY A 52 -9.58 -0.04 17.64
CA GLY A 52 -9.42 0.01 19.09
C GLY A 52 -8.34 1.01 19.54
N ASP A 53 -7.95 0.91 20.80
CA ASP A 53 -7.00 1.85 21.40
C ASP A 53 -5.54 1.61 20.99
N GLY A 54 -4.80 2.71 20.89
CA GLY A 54 -3.35 2.67 20.66
C GLY A 54 -2.96 2.40 19.20
N HIS A 55 -3.85 2.72 18.25
CA HIS A 55 -3.57 2.80 16.82
C HIS A 55 -3.53 4.27 16.37
N LEU A 56 -2.86 4.57 15.25
CA LEU A 56 -2.58 5.94 14.82
C LEU A 56 -3.05 6.16 13.37
N GLY A 57 -3.78 7.24 13.12
CA GLY A 57 -4.14 7.70 11.78
C GLY A 57 -3.36 8.96 11.41
N LEU A 58 -2.70 8.95 10.26
CA LEU A 58 -1.90 10.06 9.73
C LEU A 58 -2.29 10.38 8.29
N ALA A 59 -2.00 11.60 7.86
CA ALA A 59 -2.22 12.02 6.48
C ALA A 59 -0.90 12.12 5.71
N ALA A 60 -0.84 11.50 4.53
CA ALA A 60 0.20 11.77 3.55
C ALA A 60 -0.23 11.34 2.15
N ASN A 61 0.10 12.15 1.15
CA ASN A 61 0.18 11.69 -0.22
C ASN A 61 1.50 10.93 -0.40
N VAL A 62 1.43 9.63 -0.69
CA VAL A 62 2.62 8.78 -0.85
C VAL A 62 3.54 9.23 -1.99
N ALA A 63 3.03 10.00 -2.96
CA ALA A 63 3.82 10.59 -4.04
C ALA A 63 4.52 11.92 -3.63
N ASN A 64 4.32 12.40 -2.41
CA ASN A 64 4.93 13.62 -1.88
C ASN A 64 5.94 13.28 -0.79
N GLU A 65 7.24 13.46 -1.08
CA GLU A 65 8.35 13.08 -0.19
C GLU A 65 8.29 13.78 1.17
N GLU A 66 7.96 15.09 1.19
CA GLU A 66 7.91 15.84 2.44
C GLU A 66 6.75 15.39 3.34
N GLN A 67 5.55 15.15 2.77
CA GLN A 67 4.42 14.62 3.53
C GLN A 67 4.70 13.22 4.08
N VAL A 68 5.34 12.36 3.30
CA VAL A 68 5.75 11.03 3.73
C VAL A 68 6.75 11.11 4.87
N LYS A 69 7.76 11.99 4.74
CA LYS A 69 8.75 12.21 5.79
C LYS A 69 8.10 12.64 7.11
N VAL A 70 7.23 13.65 7.06
CA VAL A 70 6.50 14.14 8.25
C VAL A 70 5.66 13.03 8.87
N ALA A 71 4.92 12.24 8.08
CA ALA A 71 4.11 11.15 8.59
C ALA A 71 4.96 10.06 9.26
N VAL A 72 6.09 9.68 8.65
CA VAL A 72 7.02 8.68 9.23
C VAL A 72 7.67 9.21 10.51
N GLU A 73 8.09 10.47 10.55
CA GLU A 73 8.62 11.11 11.77
C GLU A 73 7.60 11.10 12.91
N GLN A 74 6.35 11.46 12.66
CA GLN A 74 5.27 11.37 13.65
C GLN A 74 5.04 9.93 14.15
N ALA A 75 5.07 8.96 13.25
CA ALA A 75 4.96 7.55 13.59
C ALA A 75 6.11 7.10 14.50
N LEU A 76 7.34 7.49 14.20
CA LEU A 76 8.53 7.18 14.98
C LEU A 76 8.55 7.90 16.33
N GLN A 77 8.09 9.15 16.40
CA GLN A 77 7.92 9.87 17.67
C GLN A 77 6.92 9.16 18.58
N HIS A 78 5.87 8.57 18.03
CA HIS A 78 4.81 7.92 18.82
C HIS A 78 5.19 6.51 19.30
N TYR A 79 5.84 5.71 18.44
CA TYR A 79 6.10 4.28 18.73
C TYR A 79 7.59 3.92 18.84
N GLY A 80 8.49 4.81 18.50
CA GLY A 80 9.94 4.60 18.53
C GLY A 80 10.49 3.75 17.40
N LYS A 81 9.64 3.00 16.69
CA LYS A 81 10.04 2.08 15.62
C LYS A 81 8.92 1.82 14.61
N ILE A 82 9.28 1.26 13.45
CA ILE A 82 8.36 0.65 12.49
C ILE A 82 8.96 -0.71 12.11
N ASP A 83 8.28 -1.80 12.48
CA ASP A 83 8.73 -3.17 12.18
C ASP A 83 8.22 -3.66 10.82
N ILE A 84 7.04 -3.17 10.38
CA ILE A 84 6.35 -3.64 9.18
C ILE A 84 5.87 -2.44 8.37
N LEU A 85 6.12 -2.49 7.05
CA LEU A 85 5.55 -1.55 6.09
C LEU A 85 4.70 -2.32 5.06
N ILE A 86 3.45 -1.90 4.89
CA ILE A 86 2.57 -2.37 3.83
C ILE A 86 2.35 -1.23 2.85
N ASN A 87 3.06 -1.27 1.72
CA ASN A 87 2.85 -0.38 0.59
C ASN A 87 1.61 -0.83 -0.18
N ASN A 88 0.44 -0.41 0.30
CA ASN A 88 -0.85 -0.77 -0.29
C ASN A 88 -1.48 0.38 -1.10
N ALA A 89 -1.14 1.64 -0.82
CA ALA A 89 -1.66 2.78 -1.56
C ALA A 89 -1.47 2.59 -3.08
N GLY A 90 -2.52 2.87 -3.83
CA GLY A 90 -2.51 2.75 -5.27
C GLY A 90 -3.82 3.23 -5.86
N ILE A 91 -3.79 3.59 -7.13
CA ILE A 91 -4.95 4.00 -7.91
C ILE A 91 -4.97 3.21 -9.21
N THR A 92 -6.15 3.06 -9.79
CA THR A 92 -6.35 2.39 -11.07
C THR A 92 -7.14 3.27 -12.02
N GLN A 93 -7.00 3.00 -13.33
CA GLN A 93 -7.72 3.72 -14.37
C GLN A 93 -7.86 2.82 -15.61
N PRO A 94 -9.09 2.54 -16.08
CA PRO A 94 -9.34 1.64 -17.21
C PRO A 94 -9.28 2.38 -18.56
N VAL A 95 -8.18 3.07 -18.84
CA VAL A 95 -7.97 3.83 -20.09
C VAL A 95 -7.17 2.97 -21.07
N LYS A 96 -7.56 2.97 -22.33
CA LYS A 96 -6.90 2.23 -23.41
C LYS A 96 -5.61 2.94 -23.84
N THR A 97 -4.67 2.21 -24.43
CA THR A 97 -3.32 2.69 -24.78
C THR A 97 -3.32 4.03 -25.55
N LEU A 98 -4.17 4.16 -26.56
CA LEU A 98 -4.19 5.36 -27.41
C LEU A 98 -4.85 6.59 -26.75
N ASP A 99 -5.59 6.37 -25.66
CA ASP A 99 -6.35 7.41 -24.97
C ASP A 99 -5.63 7.90 -23.69
N ILE A 100 -4.54 7.23 -23.30
CA ILE A 100 -3.77 7.60 -22.09
C ILE A 100 -3.14 8.98 -22.29
N GLN A 101 -3.54 9.92 -21.46
CA GLN A 101 -2.91 11.24 -21.41
C GLN A 101 -1.66 11.20 -20.51
N ARG A 102 -0.74 12.14 -20.73
CA ARG A 102 0.49 12.24 -19.95
C ARG A 102 0.20 12.33 -18.45
N ASN A 103 -0.73 13.18 -18.05
CA ASN A 103 -1.09 13.34 -16.64
C ASN A 103 -1.67 12.06 -16.01
N ASP A 104 -2.42 11.26 -16.79
CA ASP A 104 -2.93 9.97 -16.32
C ASP A 104 -1.79 8.99 -16.06
N TYR A 105 -0.87 8.92 -17.01
CA TYR A 105 0.32 8.09 -16.90
C TYR A 105 1.15 8.48 -15.68
N ASP A 106 1.52 9.75 -15.57
CA ASP A 106 2.36 10.26 -14.48
C ASP A 106 1.70 10.00 -13.13
N ARG A 107 0.41 10.30 -12.98
CA ARG A 107 -0.33 10.08 -11.73
C ARG A 107 -0.38 8.62 -11.29
N ILE A 108 -0.62 7.69 -12.22
CA ILE A 108 -0.65 6.26 -11.91
C ILE A 108 0.72 5.76 -11.45
N LEU A 109 1.80 6.16 -12.15
CA LEU A 109 3.15 5.78 -11.78
C LEU A 109 3.61 6.45 -10.47
N ASP A 110 3.28 7.71 -10.28
CA ASP A 110 3.65 8.45 -9.07
C ASP A 110 3.05 7.83 -7.82
N VAL A 111 1.76 7.53 -7.83
CA VAL A 111 1.10 6.95 -6.65
C VAL A 111 1.50 5.48 -6.47
N SER A 112 1.41 4.66 -7.53
CA SER A 112 1.50 3.20 -7.38
C SER A 112 2.94 2.67 -7.36
N LEU A 113 3.89 3.34 -8.03
CA LEU A 113 5.30 2.91 -8.11
C LEU A 113 6.22 3.82 -7.32
N ARG A 114 6.26 5.12 -7.63
CA ARG A 114 7.12 6.08 -6.92
C ARG A 114 6.76 6.17 -5.44
N GLY A 115 5.45 6.18 -5.09
CA GLY A 115 5.00 6.19 -3.70
C GLY A 115 5.48 4.97 -2.91
N THR A 116 5.52 3.79 -3.53
CA THR A 116 6.12 2.59 -2.92
C THR A 116 7.60 2.80 -2.61
N LEU A 117 8.36 3.44 -3.50
CA LEU A 117 9.77 3.75 -3.28
C LEU A 117 9.93 4.78 -2.15
N ILE A 118 9.24 5.91 -2.22
CA ILE A 118 9.33 7.00 -1.24
C ILE A 118 9.02 6.49 0.18
N MET A 119 7.92 5.75 0.35
CA MET A 119 7.56 5.17 1.65
C MET A 119 8.62 4.19 2.16
N SER A 120 9.16 3.35 1.27
CA SER A 120 10.23 2.41 1.64
C SER A 120 11.50 3.14 2.06
N GLN A 121 11.93 4.17 1.31
CA GLN A 121 13.08 5.01 1.65
C GLN A 121 12.92 5.69 3.01
N ALA A 122 11.73 6.17 3.35
CA ALA A 122 11.48 6.82 4.62
C ALA A 122 11.50 5.86 5.82
N VAL A 123 11.08 4.60 5.65
CA VAL A 123 10.94 3.62 6.74
C VAL A 123 12.22 2.78 6.93
N ILE A 124 12.93 2.43 5.86
CA ILE A 124 14.12 1.57 5.91
C ILE A 124 15.18 2.01 6.93
N PRO A 125 15.53 3.30 7.08
CA PRO A 125 16.50 3.72 8.09
C PRO A 125 16.13 3.30 9.52
N SER A 126 14.86 3.43 9.88
CA SER A 126 14.37 2.96 11.19
C SER A 126 14.44 1.44 11.32
N MET A 127 14.08 0.69 10.27
CA MET A 127 14.19 -0.77 10.28
C MET A 127 15.65 -1.22 10.48
N LYS A 128 16.60 -0.59 9.77
CA LYS A 128 18.04 -0.87 9.97
C LYS A 128 18.48 -0.61 11.39
N ALA A 129 18.11 0.54 11.95
CA ALA A 129 18.46 0.92 13.32
C ALA A 129 17.86 -0.03 14.37
N ASN A 130 16.73 -0.68 14.09
CA ASN A 130 16.04 -1.61 14.98
C ASN A 130 16.32 -3.10 14.68
N GLY A 131 17.34 -3.39 13.86
CA GLY A 131 17.80 -4.76 13.61
C GLY A 131 16.97 -5.55 12.60
N GLY A 132 16.21 -4.88 11.74
CA GLY A 132 15.50 -5.50 10.64
C GLY A 132 14.03 -5.10 10.52
N GLY A 133 13.35 -5.67 9.53
CA GLY A 133 11.95 -5.36 9.26
C GLY A 133 11.31 -6.23 8.18
N SER A 134 10.07 -5.94 7.87
CA SER A 134 9.34 -6.61 6.79
C SER A 134 8.56 -5.60 5.96
N ILE A 135 8.81 -5.58 4.66
CA ILE A 135 8.11 -4.72 3.70
C ILE A 135 7.29 -5.62 2.77
N VAL A 136 6.02 -5.28 2.59
CA VAL A 136 5.14 -5.91 1.60
C VAL A 136 4.66 -4.85 0.63
N CYS A 137 4.86 -5.10 -0.66
CA CYS A 137 4.46 -4.20 -1.74
C CYS A 137 3.26 -4.80 -2.49
N LEU A 138 2.14 -4.08 -2.54
CA LEU A 138 0.95 -4.51 -3.27
C LEU A 138 1.10 -4.21 -4.76
N SER A 139 1.42 -5.27 -5.51
CA SER A 139 1.37 -5.28 -6.96
C SER A 139 -0.07 -5.64 -7.43
N SER A 140 -0.22 -6.36 -8.51
CA SER A 140 -1.49 -6.82 -9.07
C SER A 140 -1.24 -7.98 -10.03
N VAL A 141 -2.22 -8.84 -10.22
CA VAL A 141 -2.23 -9.81 -11.34
C VAL A 141 -2.11 -9.09 -12.69
N SER A 142 -2.52 -7.83 -12.80
CA SER A 142 -2.35 -6.99 -14.00
C SER A 142 -0.88 -6.82 -14.40
N ALA A 143 0.06 -6.89 -13.46
CA ALA A 143 1.50 -6.89 -13.73
C ALA A 143 1.97 -8.10 -14.54
N GLN A 144 1.26 -9.22 -14.42
CA GLN A 144 1.59 -10.50 -15.08
C GLN A 144 0.75 -10.73 -16.33
N ARG A 145 -0.52 -10.33 -16.32
CA ARG A 145 -1.49 -10.59 -17.37
C ARG A 145 -1.71 -9.44 -18.36
N GLY A 146 -1.12 -8.27 -18.10
CA GLY A 146 -1.21 -7.13 -19.00
C GLY A 146 -2.47 -6.27 -18.85
N GLY A 147 -3.08 -6.26 -17.67
CA GLY A 147 -4.24 -5.42 -17.38
C GLY A 147 -5.53 -6.20 -17.26
N GLY A 148 -6.63 -5.51 -17.45
CA GLY A 148 -7.98 -6.07 -17.31
C GLY A 148 -9.02 -4.96 -17.31
N ILE A 149 -10.22 -5.29 -16.87
CA ILE A 149 -11.40 -4.41 -16.96
C ILE A 149 -11.23 -3.11 -16.18
N PHE A 150 -10.48 -3.16 -15.05
CA PHE A 150 -10.31 -2.03 -14.14
C PHE A 150 -8.92 -1.38 -14.17
N GLY A 151 -7.96 -1.93 -14.92
CA GLY A 151 -6.60 -1.40 -15.00
C GLY A 151 -6.09 -1.32 -16.43
N GLY A 152 -5.71 -0.13 -16.88
CA GLY A 152 -5.11 0.11 -18.19
C GLY A 152 -3.63 -0.27 -18.24
N PRO A 153 -2.98 -0.09 -19.43
CA PRO A 153 -1.57 -0.44 -19.64
C PRO A 153 -0.60 0.28 -18.69
N HIS A 154 -0.84 1.55 -18.37
CA HIS A 154 -0.02 2.34 -17.44
C HIS A 154 -0.12 1.80 -15.99
N TYR A 155 -1.30 1.33 -15.56
CA TYR A 155 -1.46 0.66 -14.29
C TYR A 155 -0.68 -0.66 -14.26
N SER A 156 -0.78 -1.47 -15.32
CA SER A 156 -0.04 -2.73 -15.43
C SER A 156 1.48 -2.49 -15.39
N ALA A 157 1.96 -1.45 -16.10
CA ALA A 157 3.35 -1.05 -16.08
C ALA A 157 3.83 -0.64 -14.67
N ALA A 158 3.04 0.20 -13.97
CA ALA A 158 3.35 0.60 -12.61
C ALA A 158 3.42 -0.61 -11.65
N LYS A 159 2.43 -1.52 -11.72
CA LYS A 159 2.38 -2.71 -10.87
C LYS A 159 3.46 -3.75 -11.23
N ALA A 160 3.89 -3.84 -12.49
CA ALA A 160 5.06 -4.62 -12.90
C ALA A 160 6.36 -4.01 -12.35
N GLY A 161 6.47 -2.67 -12.37
CA GLY A 161 7.57 -1.94 -11.75
C GLY A 161 7.70 -2.23 -10.25
N VAL A 162 6.59 -2.34 -9.52
CA VAL A 162 6.58 -2.71 -8.09
C VAL A 162 7.22 -4.08 -7.85
N LEU A 163 7.02 -5.07 -8.74
CA LEU A 163 7.66 -6.39 -8.62
C LEU A 163 9.19 -6.29 -8.75
N GLY A 164 9.66 -5.51 -9.72
CA GLY A 164 11.08 -5.24 -9.91
C GLY A 164 11.70 -4.52 -8.73
N LEU A 165 11.04 -3.45 -8.26
CA LEU A 165 11.46 -2.66 -7.11
C LEU A 165 11.56 -3.52 -5.84
N ALA A 166 10.55 -4.33 -5.54
CA ALA A 166 10.56 -5.20 -4.37
C ALA A 166 11.69 -6.21 -4.40
N LYS A 167 11.99 -6.83 -5.56
CA LYS A 167 13.11 -7.76 -5.73
C LYS A 167 14.45 -7.06 -5.52
N ALA A 168 14.62 -5.84 -6.05
CA ALA A 168 15.85 -5.06 -5.90
C ALA A 168 16.08 -4.71 -4.42
N MET A 169 15.07 -4.17 -3.73
CA MET A 169 15.14 -3.86 -2.30
C MET A 169 15.39 -5.10 -1.44
N ALA A 170 14.77 -6.24 -1.75
CA ALA A 170 15.00 -7.49 -1.02
C ALA A 170 16.47 -7.92 -1.08
N ARG A 171 17.09 -7.74 -2.26
CA ARG A 171 18.49 -8.09 -2.48
C ARG A 171 19.43 -7.10 -1.80
N GLU A 172 19.10 -5.80 -1.84
CA GLU A 172 19.92 -4.72 -1.28
C GLU A 172 19.95 -4.77 0.25
N PHE A 173 18.77 -4.95 0.88
CA PHE A 173 18.60 -4.85 2.34
C PHE A 173 18.52 -6.19 3.07
N GLY A 174 18.74 -7.30 2.39
CA GLY A 174 18.76 -8.64 3.02
C GLY A 174 19.83 -8.77 4.11
N GLY A 175 20.98 -8.16 3.92
CA GLY A 175 22.06 -8.10 4.92
C GLY A 175 21.69 -7.32 6.19
N ASP A 176 20.75 -6.36 6.08
CA ASP A 176 20.20 -5.59 7.20
C ASP A 176 18.99 -6.29 7.87
N GLN A 177 18.75 -7.56 7.59
CA GLN A 177 17.60 -8.35 8.09
C GLN A 177 16.23 -7.75 7.69
N ILE A 178 16.16 -7.02 6.57
CA ILE A 178 14.92 -6.48 6.03
C ILE A 178 14.44 -7.39 4.88
N ARG A 179 13.30 -8.00 5.09
CA ARG A 179 12.64 -8.82 4.07
C ARG A 179 11.70 -7.95 3.26
N VAL A 180 11.76 -8.04 1.93
CA VAL A 180 10.82 -7.35 1.04
C VAL A 180 10.14 -8.35 0.13
N ASN A 181 8.81 -8.37 0.15
CA ASN A 181 7.99 -9.24 -0.68
C ASN A 181 6.95 -8.42 -1.45
N SER A 182 6.43 -9.00 -2.52
CA SER A 182 5.30 -8.43 -3.24
C SER A 182 4.15 -9.42 -3.31
N LEU A 183 2.93 -8.90 -3.26
CA LEU A 183 1.70 -9.65 -3.48
C LEU A 183 1.07 -9.19 -4.79
N THR A 184 0.49 -10.15 -5.53
CA THR A 184 -0.22 -9.90 -6.79
C THR A 184 -1.70 -10.30 -6.65
N PRO A 185 -2.51 -9.50 -5.93
CA PRO A 185 -3.93 -9.80 -5.81
C PRO A 185 -4.61 -9.88 -7.18
N GLY A 186 -5.54 -10.82 -7.30
CA GLY A 186 -6.44 -10.92 -8.43
C GLY A 186 -7.57 -9.89 -8.33
N LEU A 187 -8.77 -10.29 -8.74
CA LEU A 187 -9.96 -9.45 -8.66
C LEU A 187 -10.50 -9.47 -7.22
N ILE A 188 -10.28 -8.38 -6.50
CA ILE A 188 -10.79 -8.20 -5.13
C ILE A 188 -11.85 -7.08 -5.14
N GLN A 189 -12.99 -7.34 -4.55
CA GLN A 189 -14.07 -6.37 -4.42
C GLN A 189 -13.68 -5.31 -3.37
N THR A 190 -13.27 -4.14 -3.85
CA THR A 190 -12.80 -3.02 -3.04
C THR A 190 -13.28 -1.70 -3.60
N ASP A 191 -13.10 -0.62 -2.85
CA ASP A 191 -13.47 0.74 -3.28
C ASP A 191 -12.53 1.32 -4.36
N ILE A 192 -11.40 0.67 -4.67
CA ILE A 192 -10.44 1.12 -5.70
C ILE A 192 -11.07 1.26 -7.08
N THR A 193 -12.13 0.52 -7.36
CA THR A 193 -12.85 0.57 -8.65
C THR A 193 -13.89 1.68 -8.72
N GLY A 194 -14.05 2.50 -7.66
CA GLY A 194 -15.03 3.59 -7.61
C GLY A 194 -16.49 3.11 -7.73
N GLY A 195 -16.79 1.90 -7.25
CA GLY A 195 -18.13 1.30 -7.35
C GLY A 195 -18.46 0.68 -8.70
N LEU A 196 -17.51 0.67 -9.66
CA LEU A 196 -17.72 0.03 -10.98
C LEU A 196 -17.84 -1.50 -10.91
N MET A 197 -17.42 -2.11 -9.78
CA MET A 197 -17.59 -3.53 -9.53
C MET A 197 -18.78 -3.74 -8.60
N ASN A 198 -19.94 -4.03 -9.18
CA ASN A 198 -21.11 -4.57 -8.47
C ASN A 198 -21.16 -6.11 -8.60
N ASP A 199 -22.08 -6.75 -7.90
CA ASP A 199 -22.19 -8.22 -7.87
C ASP A 199 -22.52 -8.81 -9.25
N ASP A 200 -23.37 -8.14 -10.05
CA ASP A 200 -23.73 -8.59 -11.40
C ASP A 200 -22.51 -8.58 -12.33
N ARG A 201 -21.76 -7.49 -12.32
CA ARG A 201 -20.55 -7.35 -13.16
C ARG A 201 -19.43 -8.29 -12.74
N ARG A 202 -19.36 -8.64 -11.45
CA ARG A 202 -18.45 -9.66 -10.94
C ARG A 202 -18.80 -11.04 -11.49
N HIS A 203 -20.07 -11.40 -11.54
CA HIS A 203 -20.54 -12.66 -12.12
C HIS A 203 -20.15 -12.77 -13.59
N ASP A 204 -20.38 -11.73 -14.39
CA ASP A 204 -20.02 -11.70 -15.80
C ASP A 204 -18.52 -11.88 -16.03
N ILE A 205 -17.68 -11.24 -15.20
CA ILE A 205 -16.23 -11.34 -15.29
C ILE A 205 -15.71 -12.73 -14.92
N LEU A 206 -16.35 -13.42 -13.98
CA LEU A 206 -15.94 -14.76 -13.54
C LEU A 206 -16.48 -15.85 -14.44
N ALA A 207 -17.52 -15.57 -15.23
CA ALA A 207 -18.15 -16.50 -16.17
C ALA A 207 -17.47 -16.54 -17.56
N GLY A 208 -16.65 -15.54 -17.94
CA GLY A 208 -15.91 -15.45 -19.21
C GLY A 208 -14.42 -15.70 -19.05
#